data_9382a8337d96ca1c4dd6dccf82f7f7eb
#
_entry.id   9382a8337d96ca1c4dd6dccf82f7f7eb
#
_cell.length_a   1.000
_cell.length_b   1.000
_cell.length_c   1.000
_cell.angle_alpha   90.00
_cell.angle_beta   90.00
_cell.angle_gamma   90.00
#
_symmetry.space_group_name_H-M   'P 1'
#
loop_
_entity.id
_entity.type
_entity.pdbx_description
1 polymer ?
#
loop_
_entity_poly.entity_id
_entity_poly.type
_entity_poly.pdbx_seq_one_letter_code
_entity_poly.pdbx_strand_id
1 'polypeptide(L)' 'MTSQIIYNSDLRTTATHIQSGTTIETDAPTDNQGKGERFSPTDLVVTALGSCMVTTMAI' A
#
# COMPACT_ATOMS: atom_id res chain seq x y z
N MET A 1 16.57 -1.28 6.27
CA MET A 1 15.32 -1.80 5.69
C MET A 1 14.16 -0.90 6.07
N THR A 2 13.34 -0.54 5.11
CA THR A 2 12.25 0.42 5.35
C THR A 2 10.95 -0.26 5.73
N SER A 3 10.62 -1.36 5.08
CA SER A 3 9.36 -2.03 5.33
C SER A 3 9.52 -3.54 5.20
N GLN A 4 8.57 -4.24 5.78
CA GLN A 4 8.46 -5.68 5.68
C GLN A 4 7.09 -6.00 5.10
N ILE A 5 7.04 -6.91 4.12
CA ILE A 5 5.81 -7.25 3.43
C ILE A 5 5.53 -8.72 3.63
N ILE A 6 4.30 -9.04 4.04
CA ILE A 6 3.86 -10.41 4.27
C ILE A 6 2.65 -10.67 3.38
N TYR A 7 2.69 -11.80 2.65
CA TYR A 7 1.54 -12.23 1.86
C TYR A 7 0.56 -12.97 2.76
N ASN A 8 -0.69 -12.51 2.81
CA ASN A 8 -1.68 -13.08 3.74
C ASN A 8 -2.60 -14.04 3.02
N SER A 9 -2.66 -14.36 1.90
CA SER A 9 -3.62 -15.17 1.16
C SER A 9 -4.75 -14.30 0.60
N ASP A 10 -5.53 -14.88 -0.27
CA ASP A 10 -6.64 -14.17 -0.94
C ASP A 10 -6.15 -12.91 -1.65
N LEU A 11 -4.90 -12.93 -2.13
CA LEU A 11 -4.29 -11.81 -2.87
C LEU A 11 -4.19 -10.54 -2.03
N ARG A 12 -3.98 -10.71 -0.73
CA ARG A 12 -3.84 -9.60 0.22
C ARG A 12 -2.45 -9.62 0.83
N THR A 13 -1.84 -8.46 1.01
CA THR A 13 -0.56 -8.34 1.70
C THR A 13 -0.66 -7.36 2.86
N THR A 14 0.23 -7.53 3.83
CA THR A 14 0.40 -6.57 4.91
C THR A 14 1.82 -6.01 4.83
N ALA A 15 1.95 -4.69 4.78
CA ALA A 15 3.24 -4.03 4.78
C ALA A 15 3.41 -3.27 6.09
N THR A 16 4.54 -3.46 6.75
CA THR A 16 4.83 -2.82 8.02
C THR A 16 6.00 -1.85 7.84
N HIS A 17 5.79 -0.59 8.23
CA HIS A 17 6.87 0.39 8.29
C HIS A 17 7.71 0.09 9.52
N ILE A 18 8.93 -0.36 9.32
CA ILE A 18 9.73 -0.95 10.40
C ILE A 18 10.00 0.07 11.50
N GLN A 19 10.31 1.32 11.13
CA GLN A 19 10.66 2.33 12.11
C GLN A 19 9.49 2.72 13.00
N SER A 20 8.29 2.86 12.44
CA SER A 20 7.13 3.36 13.20
C SER A 20 6.20 2.24 13.66
N GLY A 21 6.28 1.07 13.05
CA GLY A 21 5.35 -0.02 13.34
C GLY A 21 4.01 0.12 12.65
N THR A 22 3.81 1.17 11.86
CA THR A 22 2.56 1.39 11.14
C THR A 22 2.40 0.35 10.05
N THR A 23 1.19 -0.18 9.91
CA THR A 23 0.90 -1.20 8.90
C THR A 23 -0.14 -0.71 7.92
N ILE A 24 -0.05 -1.20 6.69
CA ILE A 24 -1.09 -1.03 5.68
C ILE A 24 -1.36 -2.37 5.04
N GLU A 25 -2.56 -2.53 4.52
CA GLU A 25 -2.96 -3.74 3.80
C GLU A 25 -3.24 -3.40 2.35
N THR A 26 -2.95 -4.34 1.44
CA THR A 26 -3.27 -4.19 0.03
C THR A 26 -4.12 -5.36 -0.42
N ASP A 27 -4.94 -5.13 -1.44
CA ASP A 27 -5.73 -6.16 -2.11
C ASP A 27 -5.48 -6.07 -3.60
N ALA A 28 -5.58 -7.19 -4.30
CA ALA A 28 -5.61 -7.14 -5.75
C ALA A 28 -6.91 -6.45 -6.19
N PRO A 29 -6.90 -5.74 -7.33
CA PRO A 29 -8.12 -5.11 -7.81
C PRO A 29 -9.16 -6.14 -8.24
N THR A 30 -10.42 -5.73 -8.26
CA THR A 30 -11.52 -6.65 -8.59
C THR A 30 -11.41 -7.21 -10.00
N ASP A 31 -10.86 -6.44 -10.93
CA ASP A 31 -10.66 -6.91 -12.30
C ASP A 31 -9.50 -7.90 -12.42
N ASN A 32 -8.77 -8.15 -11.33
CA ASN A 32 -7.70 -9.12 -11.27
C ASN A 32 -7.94 -10.11 -10.13
N GLN A 33 -9.21 -10.47 -9.90
CA GLN A 33 -9.67 -11.47 -8.94
C GLN A 33 -9.43 -11.10 -7.48
N GLY A 34 -9.15 -9.83 -7.20
CA GLY A 34 -9.00 -9.37 -5.84
C GLY A 34 -10.32 -8.92 -5.25
N LYS A 35 -10.33 -8.64 -3.94
CA LYS A 35 -11.53 -8.20 -3.25
C LYS A 35 -11.83 -6.71 -3.46
N GLY A 36 -10.81 -5.91 -3.76
CA GLY A 36 -10.99 -4.49 -3.97
C GLY A 36 -11.34 -3.70 -2.72
N GLU A 37 -11.08 -4.25 -1.53
CA GLU A 37 -11.43 -3.60 -0.27
C GLU A 37 -10.33 -2.67 0.24
N ARG A 38 -9.15 -2.78 -0.33
CA ARG A 38 -7.99 -1.97 0.05
C ARG A 38 -7.34 -1.44 -1.20
N PHE A 39 -6.38 -0.55 -1.03
CA PHE A 39 -5.56 -0.11 -2.16
C PHE A 39 -4.87 -1.32 -2.79
N SER A 40 -4.89 -1.39 -4.12
CA SER A 40 -4.03 -2.34 -4.81
C SER A 40 -2.59 -1.81 -4.78
N PRO A 41 -1.58 -2.69 -4.99
CA PRO A 41 -0.21 -2.20 -5.08
C PRO A 41 -0.04 -1.11 -6.14
N THR A 42 -0.74 -1.22 -7.26
CA THR A 42 -0.68 -0.20 -8.31
C THR A 42 -1.28 1.12 -7.83
N ASP A 43 -2.41 1.05 -7.10
CA ASP A 43 -3.03 2.24 -6.51
C ASP A 43 -2.07 2.93 -5.56
N LEU A 44 -1.28 2.15 -4.81
CA LEU A 44 -0.32 2.72 -3.87
C LEU A 44 0.80 3.47 -4.57
N VAL A 45 1.22 3.02 -5.75
CA VAL A 45 2.25 3.74 -6.51
C VAL A 45 1.74 5.14 -6.85
N VAL A 46 0.52 5.24 -7.36
CA VAL A 46 -0.08 6.54 -7.70
C VAL A 46 -0.29 7.38 -6.45
N THR A 47 -0.79 6.77 -5.39
CA THR A 47 -1.05 7.47 -4.12
C THR A 47 0.25 7.99 -3.51
N ALA A 48 1.32 7.20 -3.58
CA ALA A 48 2.62 7.61 -3.06
C ALA A 48 3.14 8.83 -3.80
N LEU A 49 3.01 8.85 -5.13
CA LEU A 49 3.44 9.99 -5.92
C LEU A 49 2.65 11.25 -5.56
N GLY A 50 1.33 11.12 -5.49
CA GLY A 50 0.47 12.24 -5.12
C GLY A 50 0.76 12.77 -3.73
N SER A 51 0.91 11.86 -2.76
CA SER A 51 1.24 12.24 -1.39
C SER A 51 2.58 12.95 -1.31
N CYS A 52 3.56 12.48 -2.05
CA CYS A 52 4.87 13.08 -2.07
C CYS A 52 4.79 14.51 -2.61
N MET A 53 4.06 14.71 -3.70
CA MET A 53 3.91 16.03 -4.30
C MET A 53 3.22 17.00 -3.36
N VAL A 54 2.11 16.58 -2.74
CA VAL A 54 1.36 17.45 -1.83
C VAL A 54 2.19 17.78 -0.60
N THR A 55 2.90 16.81 -0.04
CA THR A 55 3.74 17.03 1.13
C THR A 55 4.86 18.02 0.81
N THR A 56 5.47 17.86 -0.36
CA THR A 56 6.52 18.76 -0.80
C THR A 56 6.00 20.17 -0.99
N MET A 57 4.81 20.32 -1.54
CA MET A 57 4.20 21.63 -1.74
C MET A 57 3.83 22.29 -0.43
N ALA A 58 3.54 21.51 0.62
CA ALA A 58 3.17 22.05 1.93
C ALA A 58 4.38 22.53 2.73
N ILE A 59 5.57 22.03 2.38
CA ILE A 59 6.78 22.46 3.07
C ILE A 59 7.15 23.89 2.65
#